data_34b836ddffac6e9f6f536af40a68467f
#
_entry.id   34b836ddffac6e9f6f536af40a68467f
#
_cell.length_a   1.000
_cell.length_b   1.000
_cell.length_c   1.000
_cell.angle_alpha   90.00
_cell.angle_beta   90.00
_cell.angle_gamma   90.00
#
_symmetry.space_group_name_H-M   'P 1'
#
loop_
_entity.id
_entity.type
_entity.pdbx_description
1 polymer ?
#
loop_
_entity_poly.entity_id
_entity_poly.type
_entity_poly.pdbx_seq_one_letter_code
_entity_poly.pdbx_strand_id
1 'polypeptide(L)'
;MSDQAARPSPNENHLLISAYTTHPESPLLAVTRRIADSGCNLADARLSTVGRDVSVTALATGSWDAVAKLEAMLTRLEREEGLKLVWYRTGAK
;
A
#
# COMPACT_ATOMS: atom_id res chain seq x y z
N MET A 1 -4.13 19.12 -20.07
CA MET A 1 -4.38 18.81 -19.65
C MET A 1 -4.14 17.64 -19.03
N SER A 2 -4.34 16.77 -19.37
CA SER A 2 -4.12 15.52 -18.76
C SER A 2 -2.70 15.23 -18.40
N ASP A 3 -1.78 15.91 -19.00
CA ASP A 3 -0.40 15.70 -18.64
C ASP A 3 -0.12 15.94 -17.20
N GLN A 4 -0.79 16.89 -16.62
CA GLN A 4 -0.56 17.18 -15.23
C GLN A 4 -1.12 16.12 -14.34
N ALA A 5 -2.20 15.50 -14.73
CA ALA A 5 -2.77 14.43 -13.97
C ALA A 5 -1.86 13.20 -14.01
N ALA A 6 -1.16 12.99 -15.10
CA ALA A 6 -0.30 11.83 -15.25
C ALA A 6 1.07 12.03 -14.63
N ARG A 7 1.41 13.25 -14.32
CA ARG A 7 2.75 13.57 -13.85
C ARG A 7 2.75 13.68 -12.34
N PRO A 8 3.61 12.91 -11.65
CA PRO A 8 3.64 12.98 -10.20
C PRO A 8 4.19 14.31 -9.72
N SER A 9 3.66 14.76 -8.61
CA SER A 9 4.13 15.98 -7.97
C SER A 9 5.53 15.76 -7.43
N PRO A 10 6.38 16.79 -7.41
CA PRO A 10 7.70 16.66 -6.79
C PRO A 10 7.62 16.27 -5.33
N ASN A 11 6.50 16.58 -4.67
CA ASN A 11 6.32 16.24 -3.27
C ASN A 11 5.60 14.92 -3.08
N GLU A 12 5.26 14.26 -4.16
CA GLU A 12 4.54 13.01 -4.08
C GLU A 12 5.49 11.84 -4.03
N ASN A 13 5.25 10.96 -3.07
CA ASN A 13 6.05 9.77 -2.90
C ASN A 13 5.20 8.55 -3.16
N HIS A 14 5.83 7.47 -3.56
CA HIS A 14 5.15 6.23 -3.88
C HIS A 14 5.65 5.13 -2.98
N LEU A 15 4.72 4.32 -2.48
CA LEU A 15 5.05 3.17 -1.66
C LEU A 15 4.38 1.95 -2.26
N LEU A 16 5.17 0.96 -2.63
CA LEU A 16 4.63 -0.28 -3.16
C LEU A 16 4.58 -1.29 -2.02
N ILE A 17 3.39 -1.84 -1.80
CA ILE A 17 3.12 -2.71 -0.66
C ILE A 17 2.68 -4.07 -1.17
N SER A 18 3.26 -5.12 -0.62
CA SER A 18 2.82 -6.49 -0.90
C SER A 18 2.42 -7.14 0.40
N ALA A 19 1.25 -7.75 0.42
CA ALA A 19 0.74 -8.42 1.60
C ALA A 19 0.36 -9.85 1.24
N TYR A 20 0.69 -10.79 2.11
CA TYR A 20 0.45 -12.20 1.88
C TYR A 20 -0.25 -12.81 3.07
N THR A 21 -1.23 -13.66 2.81
CA THR A 21 -1.93 -14.34 3.88
C THR A 21 -2.56 -15.62 3.38
N THR A 22 -2.75 -16.56 4.29
CA THR A 22 -3.53 -17.77 4.02
C THR A 22 -4.87 -17.72 4.74
N HIS A 23 -5.13 -16.61 5.45
CA HIS A 23 -6.38 -16.46 6.18
C HIS A 23 -7.51 -16.07 5.24
N PRO A 24 -8.75 -16.41 5.59
CA PRO A 24 -9.88 -16.07 4.73
C PRO A 24 -10.19 -14.59 4.69
N GLU A 25 -9.74 -13.85 5.70
CA GLU A 25 -9.99 -12.42 5.72
C GLU A 25 -9.16 -11.72 4.67
N SER A 26 -9.75 -10.69 4.08
CA SER A 26 -9.11 -10.01 2.97
C SER A 26 -7.98 -9.11 3.43
N PRO A 27 -6.75 -9.37 3.00
CA PRO A 27 -5.66 -8.44 3.30
C PRO A 27 -5.81 -7.14 2.54
N LEU A 28 -6.59 -7.15 1.46
CA LEU A 28 -6.83 -5.94 0.69
C LEU A 28 -7.50 -4.88 1.53
N LEU A 29 -8.54 -5.28 2.28
CA LEU A 29 -9.26 -4.33 3.11
C LEU A 29 -8.36 -3.77 4.21
N ALA A 30 -7.56 -4.63 4.84
CA ALA A 30 -6.67 -4.19 5.89
C ALA A 30 -5.66 -3.17 5.37
N VAL A 31 -5.08 -3.43 4.21
CA VAL A 31 -4.07 -2.54 3.64
C VAL A 31 -4.70 -1.24 3.17
N THR A 32 -5.83 -1.31 2.47
CA THR A 32 -6.44 -0.09 1.93
C THR A 32 -6.95 0.81 3.04
N ARG A 33 -7.40 0.24 4.15
CA ARG A 33 -7.83 1.04 5.28
C ARG A 33 -6.65 1.83 5.87
N ARG A 34 -5.49 1.19 5.97
CA ARG A 34 -4.30 1.88 6.48
C ARG A 34 -3.87 2.98 5.52
N ILE A 35 -3.95 2.72 4.22
CA ILE A 35 -3.60 3.74 3.23
C ILE A 35 -4.50 4.96 3.40
N ALA A 36 -5.80 4.74 3.54
CA ALA A 36 -6.73 5.84 3.72
C ALA A 36 -6.46 6.59 5.02
N ASP A 37 -6.22 5.85 6.12
CA ASP A 37 -6.02 6.48 7.42
C ASP A 37 -4.73 7.28 7.50
N SER A 38 -3.74 6.94 6.69
CA SER A 38 -2.48 7.66 6.71
C SER A 38 -2.53 8.97 5.93
N GLY A 39 -3.57 9.16 5.15
CA GLY A 39 -3.66 10.33 4.29
C GLY A 39 -3.08 10.09 2.91
N CYS A 40 -2.67 8.88 2.63
CA CYS A 40 -2.21 8.53 1.30
C CYS A 40 -3.39 8.20 0.39
N ASN A 41 -3.13 8.17 -0.90
CA ASN A 41 -4.10 7.75 -1.89
C ASN A 41 -3.71 6.38 -2.41
N LEU A 42 -4.72 5.59 -2.71
CA LEU A 42 -4.50 4.29 -3.33
C LEU A 42 -4.47 4.51 -4.84
N ALA A 43 -3.30 4.31 -5.42
CA ALA A 43 -3.14 4.54 -6.86
C ALA A 43 -3.50 3.29 -7.66
N ASP A 44 -3.21 2.12 -7.12
CA ASP A 44 -3.49 0.87 -7.82
C ASP A 44 -3.47 -0.26 -6.80
N ALA A 45 -4.19 -1.31 -7.09
CA ALA A 45 -4.20 -2.48 -6.23
C ALA A 45 -4.58 -3.71 -7.03
N ARG A 46 -3.95 -4.83 -6.69
CA ARG A 46 -4.23 -6.10 -7.33
C ARG A 46 -4.31 -7.18 -6.28
N LEU A 47 -5.26 -8.07 -6.49
CA LEU A 47 -5.45 -9.22 -5.62
C LEU A 47 -5.17 -10.48 -6.44
N SER A 48 -4.34 -11.35 -5.91
CA SER A 48 -4.01 -12.60 -6.58
C SER A 48 -4.19 -13.76 -5.61
N THR A 49 -4.59 -14.90 -6.15
CA THR A 49 -4.70 -16.10 -5.35
C THR A 49 -3.95 -17.23 -6.03
N VAL A 50 -3.20 -17.99 -5.24
CA VAL A 50 -2.51 -19.16 -5.73
C VAL A 50 -2.71 -20.24 -4.67
N GLY A 51 -3.53 -21.25 -4.99
CA GLY A 51 -3.90 -22.23 -4.00
C GLY A 51 -4.66 -21.56 -2.87
N ARG A 52 -4.15 -21.67 -1.66
CA ARG A 52 -4.76 -21.04 -0.49
C ARG A 52 -4.17 -19.67 -0.20
N ASP A 53 -3.09 -19.34 -0.87
CA ASP A 53 -2.41 -18.09 -0.59
C ASP A 53 -3.09 -16.95 -1.32
N VAL A 54 -3.27 -15.87 -0.59
CA VAL A 54 -3.84 -14.64 -1.14
C VAL A 54 -2.78 -13.58 -1.03
N SER A 55 -2.54 -12.87 -2.12
CA SER A 55 -1.59 -11.77 -2.09
C SER A 55 -2.24 -10.51 -2.64
N VAL A 56 -1.86 -9.39 -2.06
CA VAL A 56 -2.32 -8.09 -2.49
C VAL A 56 -1.09 -7.24 -2.79
N THR A 57 -1.11 -6.58 -3.94
CA THR A 57 -0.09 -5.61 -4.26
C THR A 57 -0.80 -4.28 -4.43
N ALA A 58 -0.36 -3.29 -3.69
CA ALA A 58 -0.99 -1.97 -3.69
C ALA A 58 0.07 -0.90 -3.86
N LEU A 59 -0.29 0.13 -4.61
CA LEU A 59 0.58 1.29 -4.78
C LEU A 59 -0.09 2.47 -4.11
N ALA A 60 0.56 3.02 -3.10
CA ALA A 60 0.07 4.19 -2.37
C ALA A 60 0.90 5.40 -2.74
N THR A 61 0.26 6.55 -2.78
CA THR A 61 0.95 7.80 -3.07
C THR A 61 0.57 8.83 -2.01
N GLY A 62 1.48 9.73 -1.73
CA GLY A 62 1.19 10.77 -0.77
C GLY A 62 2.39 11.63 -0.49
N SER A 63 2.23 12.54 0.46
CA SER A 63 3.33 13.38 0.90
C SER A 63 4.34 12.54 1.66
N TRP A 64 5.53 13.09 1.86
CA TRP A 64 6.56 12.44 2.64
C TRP A 64 6.03 11.98 3.98
N ASP A 65 5.32 12.88 4.65
CA ASP A 65 4.79 12.60 5.98
C ASP A 65 3.72 11.51 5.95
N ALA A 66 2.85 11.55 4.95
CA ALA A 66 1.79 10.56 4.83
C ALA A 66 2.37 9.18 4.59
N VAL A 67 3.38 9.09 3.71
CA VAL A 67 4.02 7.81 3.42
C VAL A 67 4.75 7.28 4.65
N ALA A 68 5.45 8.17 5.38
CA ALA A 68 6.13 7.74 6.60
C ALA A 68 5.14 7.22 7.64
N LYS A 69 3.99 7.88 7.76
CA LYS A 69 2.96 7.42 8.67
C LYS A 69 2.41 6.07 8.25
N LEU A 70 2.24 5.88 6.94
CA LEU A 70 1.76 4.61 6.43
C LEU A 70 2.74 3.48 6.74
N GLU A 71 4.03 3.73 6.59
CA GLU A 71 5.03 2.71 6.89
C GLU A 71 4.95 2.28 8.36
N ALA A 72 4.75 3.23 9.26
CA ALA A 72 4.60 2.90 10.67
C ALA A 72 3.33 2.09 10.91
N MET A 73 2.26 2.42 10.22
CA MET A 73 1.01 1.69 10.35
C MET A 73 1.12 0.28 9.81
N LEU A 74 1.88 0.10 8.72
CA LEU A 74 2.08 -1.24 8.15
C LEU A 74 2.91 -2.10 9.08
N THR A 75 3.92 -1.53 9.73
CA THR A 75 4.71 -2.27 10.70
C THR A 75 3.83 -2.78 11.83
N ARG A 76 2.92 -1.93 12.29
CA ARG A 76 1.99 -2.31 13.34
C ARG A 76 1.00 -3.37 12.86
N LEU A 77 0.51 -3.20 11.64
CA LEU A 77 -0.43 -4.15 11.06
C LEU A 77 0.19 -5.54 10.97
N GLU A 78 1.43 -5.61 10.52
CA GLU A 78 2.13 -6.88 10.41
C GLU A 78 2.22 -7.57 11.75
N ARG A 79 2.53 -6.78 12.78
CA ARG A 79 2.68 -7.33 14.12
C ARG A 79 1.35 -7.77 14.72
N GLU A 80 0.31 -6.97 14.53
CA GLU A 80 -0.97 -7.21 15.20
C GLU A 80 -1.83 -8.23 14.47
N GLU A 81 -1.80 -8.21 13.15
CA GLU A 81 -2.68 -9.07 12.37
C GLU A 81 -2.00 -10.34 11.89
N GLY A 82 -0.69 -10.42 12.02
CA GLY A 82 0.03 -11.59 11.56
C GLY A 82 0.15 -11.70 10.06
N LEU A 83 -0.10 -10.62 9.34
CA LEU A 83 0.07 -10.60 7.90
C LEU A 83 1.54 -10.47 7.57
N LYS A 84 1.96 -11.13 6.51
CA LYS A 84 3.30 -10.93 6.02
C LYS A 84 3.29 -9.77 5.05
N LEU A 85 4.00 -8.71 5.39
CA LEU A 85 4.02 -7.49 4.61
C LEU A 85 5.43 -7.17 4.16
N VAL A 86 5.53 -6.72 2.93
CA VAL A 86 6.78 -6.21 2.38
C VAL A 86 6.44 -4.92 1.68
N TRP A 87 7.21 -3.87 1.93
CA TRP A 87 6.97 -2.61 1.23
C TRP A 87 8.28 -1.91 1.00
N TYR A 88 8.29 -1.07 -0.03
CA TYR A 88 9.44 -0.24 -0.29
C TYR A 88 9.01 1.00 -1.07
N ARG A 89 9.80 2.05 -0.93
CA ARG A 89 9.53 3.27 -1.65
C ARG A 89 9.98 3.09 -3.09
N THR A 90 9.13 3.52 -4.00
CA THR A 90 9.45 3.41 -5.41
C THR A 90 9.49 4.82 -5.99
N GLY A 91 10.43 5.02 -6.87
CA GLY A 91 10.61 6.34 -7.45
C GLY A 91 9.49 6.69 -8.40
N ALA A 92 9.18 7.97 -8.43
CA ALA A 92 8.24 8.48 -9.40
C ALA A 92 9.04 8.84 -10.63
N LYS A 93 8.75 8.21 -11.70
CA LYS A 93 9.52 8.53 -12.89
C LYS A 93 8.66 8.98 -13.98
#